data_dd06f09bfa36e63b5aa75ac60d56f488
#
_entry.id   dd06f09bfa36e63b5aa75ac60d56f488
#
_cell.length_a   1.000
_cell.length_b   1.000
_cell.length_c   1.000
_cell.angle_alpha   90.00
_cell.angle_beta   90.00
_cell.angle_gamma   90.00
#
_symmetry.space_group_name_H-M   'P 1'
#
loop_
_entity.id
_entity.type
_entity.pdbx_description
1 polymer ?
#
loop_
_entity_poly.entity_id
_entity_poly.type
_entity_poly.pdbx_seq_one_letter_code
_entity_poly.pdbx_strand_id
1 'polypeptide(L)'
;NIPDDDLERFKQQHIEWYQTCLETPRAKPIAKAPRWRLEYIDGPRITCEEVGDEPLRAEFWDGEDLIYSVDNMQRGHWYQPSRHWWPEWTVRIFSNDRLIYEEHLTLEDQELTIEMASSSLGDTISFMGQLHAVMYTHKPTRLYVKTHKPWLFDHAWYLERGVEFLDWSEPTKGALMTVGVFYTMEEPWKRHEHKYDWRTISL
;
A
#
# COMPACT_ATOMS: atom_id res chain seq x y z
N ASN A 1 -2.04 -13.84 71.37
CA ASN A 1 -1.91 -15.26 70.94
C ASN A 1 -3.15 -15.62 70.14
N ILE A 2 -2.95 -15.97 68.89
CA ILE A 2 -4.01 -16.49 68.03
C ILE A 2 -4.24 -17.97 68.47
N PRO A 3 -5.48 -18.40 68.73
CA PRO A 3 -5.74 -19.78 69.08
C PRO A 3 -5.27 -20.72 67.95
N ASP A 4 -4.73 -21.87 68.28
CA ASP A 4 -4.20 -22.84 67.34
C ASP A 4 -5.22 -23.29 66.28
N ASP A 5 -6.50 -23.40 66.66
CA ASP A 5 -7.61 -23.71 65.76
C ASP A 5 -7.82 -22.63 64.69
N ASP A 6 -7.66 -21.38 65.00
CA ASP A 6 -7.77 -20.27 64.06
C ASP A 6 -6.60 -20.26 63.07
N LEU A 7 -5.41 -20.62 63.51
CA LEU A 7 -4.21 -20.73 62.69
C LEU A 7 -4.34 -21.86 61.65
N GLU A 8 -4.83 -23.02 62.06
CA GLU A 8 -5.05 -24.17 61.15
C GLU A 8 -6.14 -23.86 60.12
N ARG A 9 -7.23 -23.19 60.54
CA ARG A 9 -8.29 -22.77 59.64
C ARG A 9 -7.80 -21.74 58.63
N PHE A 10 -6.93 -20.84 59.02
CA PHE A 10 -6.32 -19.87 58.11
C PHE A 10 -5.39 -20.52 57.09
N LYS A 11 -4.57 -21.49 57.51
CA LYS A 11 -3.73 -22.28 56.62
C LYS A 11 -4.53 -23.05 55.62
N GLN A 12 -5.62 -23.68 56.01
CA GLN A 12 -6.47 -24.45 55.15
C GLN A 12 -7.15 -23.56 54.09
N GLN A 13 -7.67 -22.41 54.49
CA GLN A 13 -8.25 -21.44 53.54
C GLN A 13 -7.22 -20.91 52.52
N HIS A 14 -5.97 -20.73 52.94
CA HIS A 14 -4.87 -20.29 52.05
C HIS A 14 -4.52 -21.41 51.04
N ILE A 15 -4.51 -22.66 51.46
CA ILE A 15 -4.24 -23.78 50.59
C ILE A 15 -5.36 -23.93 49.54
N GLU A 16 -6.61 -23.86 49.95
CA GLU A 16 -7.77 -23.94 49.08
C GLU A 16 -7.77 -22.78 48.06
N TRP A 17 -7.49 -21.53 48.52
CA TRP A 17 -7.38 -20.38 47.65
C TRP A 17 -6.25 -20.56 46.61
N TYR A 18 -5.10 -21.08 47.06
CA TYR A 18 -3.95 -21.32 46.18
C TYR A 18 -4.25 -22.41 45.12
N GLN A 19 -4.93 -23.46 45.51
CA GLN A 19 -5.40 -24.48 44.59
C GLN A 19 -6.40 -23.95 43.59
N THR A 20 -7.37 -23.13 44.02
CA THR A 20 -8.31 -22.45 43.13
C THR A 20 -7.61 -21.54 42.14
N CYS A 21 -6.56 -20.83 42.55
CA CYS A 21 -5.76 -19.99 41.66
C CYS A 21 -4.96 -20.81 40.63
N LEU A 22 -4.53 -22.03 40.99
CA LEU A 22 -3.83 -22.93 40.05
C LEU A 22 -4.79 -23.58 39.04
N GLU A 23 -6.01 -23.89 39.48
CA GLU A 23 -7.04 -24.53 38.66
C GLU A 23 -7.80 -23.51 37.78
N THR A 24 -7.75 -22.22 38.12
CA THR A 24 -8.38 -21.18 37.30
C THR A 24 -7.66 -21.12 35.95
N PRO A 25 -8.32 -21.41 34.82
CA PRO A 25 -7.69 -21.32 33.53
C PRO A 25 -7.13 -19.90 33.35
N ARG A 26 -5.81 -19.78 33.19
CA ARG A 26 -5.21 -18.50 32.83
C ARG A 26 -5.94 -18.00 31.60
N ALA A 27 -6.47 -16.78 31.65
CA ALA A 27 -7.06 -16.17 30.47
C ALA A 27 -6.09 -16.36 29.30
N LYS A 28 -6.58 -17.00 28.24
CA LYS A 28 -5.76 -17.15 27.04
C LYS A 28 -5.26 -15.76 26.66
N PRO A 29 -3.97 -15.61 26.34
CA PRO A 29 -3.46 -14.32 25.86
C PRO A 29 -4.38 -13.85 24.75
N ILE A 30 -4.82 -12.60 24.81
CA ILE A 30 -5.60 -12.01 23.72
C ILE A 30 -4.72 -12.13 22.48
N ALA A 31 -5.21 -12.85 21.47
CA ALA A 31 -4.50 -13.05 20.23
C ALA A 31 -4.12 -11.67 19.66
N LYS A 32 -2.85 -11.49 19.36
CA LYS A 32 -2.35 -10.24 18.81
C LYS A 32 -2.90 -10.10 17.39
N ALA A 33 -3.72 -9.07 17.17
CA ALA A 33 -4.26 -8.81 15.86
C ALA A 33 -3.14 -8.31 14.90
N PRO A 34 -3.10 -8.79 13.66
CA PRO A 34 -2.19 -8.27 12.67
C PRO A 34 -2.53 -6.82 12.30
N ARG A 35 -1.54 -6.04 11.93
CA ARG A 35 -1.68 -4.67 11.45
C ARG A 35 -0.81 -4.44 10.23
N TRP A 36 -1.35 -3.73 9.26
CA TRP A 36 -0.65 -3.30 8.06
C TRP A 36 -1.13 -1.93 7.62
N ARG A 37 -0.33 -1.29 6.78
CA ARG A 37 -0.68 -0.06 6.09
C ARG A 37 -0.60 -0.31 4.59
N LEU A 38 -1.67 0.03 3.88
CA LEU A 38 -1.73 0.02 2.43
C LEU A 38 -1.57 1.46 1.92
N GLU A 39 -0.72 1.65 0.93
CA GLU A 39 -0.46 2.94 0.30
C GLU A 39 -0.28 2.78 -1.21
N TYR A 40 -0.47 3.89 -1.93
CA TYR A 40 -0.53 3.93 -3.40
C TYR A 40 0.70 4.64 -3.97
N ILE A 41 1.89 4.12 -3.72
CA ILE A 41 3.14 4.68 -4.23
C ILE A 41 3.63 3.81 -5.38
N ASP A 42 3.51 4.32 -6.62
CA ASP A 42 3.80 3.57 -7.84
C ASP A 42 3.13 2.18 -7.86
N GLY A 43 1.81 2.19 -7.69
CA GLY A 43 1.03 0.98 -7.47
C GLY A 43 0.84 0.65 -5.98
N PRO A 44 0.20 -0.48 -5.67
CA PRO A 44 -0.11 -0.84 -4.29
C PRO A 44 1.12 -1.28 -3.53
N ARG A 45 1.30 -0.77 -2.31
CA ARG A 45 2.35 -1.19 -1.38
C ARG A 45 1.77 -1.46 0.00
N ILE A 46 2.04 -2.65 0.53
CA ILE A 46 1.69 -3.03 1.90
C ILE A 46 2.92 -2.96 2.78
N THR A 47 2.82 -2.24 3.89
CA THR A 47 3.81 -2.28 4.97
C THR A 47 3.25 -3.08 6.12
N CYS A 48 3.90 -4.18 6.51
CA CYS A 48 3.51 -5.00 7.64
C CYS A 48 4.01 -4.36 8.94
N GLU A 49 3.10 -3.85 9.76
CA GLU A 49 3.43 -3.24 11.06
C GLU A 49 3.47 -4.28 12.17
N GLU A 50 2.56 -5.24 12.15
CA GLU A 50 2.44 -6.32 13.13
C GLU A 50 1.94 -7.59 12.44
N VAL A 51 2.57 -8.72 12.68
CA VAL A 51 2.21 -10.01 12.05
C VAL A 51 1.09 -10.77 12.78
N GLY A 52 0.81 -10.44 14.06
CA GLY A 52 -0.12 -11.24 14.86
C GLY A 52 0.49 -12.59 15.29
N ASP A 53 -0.37 -13.54 15.62
CA ASP A 53 0.02 -14.89 16.09
C ASP A 53 0.05 -15.92 14.95
N GLU A 54 -0.54 -15.59 13.81
CA GLU A 54 -0.62 -16.45 12.62
C GLU A 54 0.16 -15.85 11.46
N PRO A 55 0.71 -16.67 10.56
CA PRO A 55 1.39 -16.17 9.37
C PRO A 55 0.43 -15.38 8.49
N LEU A 56 0.92 -14.25 7.97
CA LEU A 56 0.19 -13.41 7.04
C LEU A 56 0.70 -13.65 5.62
N ARG A 57 -0.22 -13.79 4.68
CA ARG A 57 0.04 -13.83 3.26
C ARG A 57 -0.66 -12.66 2.58
N ALA A 58 0.00 -12.00 1.62
CA ALA A 58 -0.62 -10.99 0.78
C ALA A 58 -0.56 -11.38 -0.68
N GLU A 59 -1.59 -10.99 -1.42
CA GLU A 59 -1.72 -11.20 -2.85
C GLU A 59 -2.12 -9.90 -3.53
N PHE A 60 -1.54 -9.66 -4.71
CA PHE A 60 -1.79 -8.51 -5.56
C PHE A 60 -2.26 -9.00 -6.94
N TRP A 61 -3.46 -8.62 -7.31
CA TRP A 61 -4.15 -9.08 -8.50
C TRP A 61 -4.39 -7.93 -9.49
N ASP A 62 -4.27 -8.21 -10.79
CA ASP A 62 -4.73 -7.37 -11.90
C ASP A 62 -5.91 -8.07 -12.56
N GLY A 63 -7.12 -7.65 -12.22
CA GLY A 63 -8.33 -8.38 -12.58
C GLY A 63 -8.30 -9.81 -12.04
N GLU A 64 -8.22 -10.81 -12.94
CA GLU A 64 -8.15 -12.25 -12.59
C GLU A 64 -6.70 -12.78 -12.49
N ASP A 65 -5.70 -11.98 -12.87
CA ASP A 65 -4.29 -12.40 -12.89
C ASP A 65 -3.60 -12.12 -11.55
N LEU A 66 -3.07 -13.16 -10.92
CA LEU A 66 -2.19 -13.01 -9.75
C LEU A 66 -0.82 -12.50 -10.21
N ILE A 67 -0.51 -11.26 -9.86
CA ILE A 67 0.73 -10.60 -10.28
C ILE A 67 1.86 -10.85 -9.30
N TYR A 68 1.55 -10.80 -8.00
CA TYR A 68 2.54 -10.98 -6.95
C TYR A 68 1.88 -11.57 -5.71
N SER A 69 2.58 -12.47 -5.05
CA SER A 69 2.21 -12.95 -3.73
C SER A 69 3.42 -13.00 -2.81
N VAL A 70 3.18 -12.83 -1.54
CA VAL A 70 4.17 -13.00 -0.49
C VAL A 70 3.57 -13.86 0.61
N ASP A 71 4.21 -14.99 0.86
CA ASP A 71 3.91 -15.85 1.99
C ASP A 71 4.72 -15.39 3.21
N ASN A 72 4.13 -15.46 4.38
CA ASN A 72 4.79 -15.16 5.64
C ASN A 72 5.39 -13.73 5.71
N MET A 73 4.51 -12.72 5.63
CA MET A 73 4.89 -11.31 5.77
C MET A 73 5.64 -11.08 7.08
N GLN A 74 6.69 -10.27 7.02
CA GLN A 74 7.55 -9.96 8.16
C GLN A 74 7.27 -8.56 8.71
N ARG A 75 7.28 -8.41 10.01
CA ARG A 75 7.14 -7.11 10.66
C ARG A 75 8.20 -6.12 10.20
N GLY A 76 7.78 -4.91 9.89
CA GLY A 76 8.64 -3.81 9.43
C GLY A 76 9.06 -3.90 7.96
N HIS A 77 8.63 -4.94 7.23
CA HIS A 77 8.88 -5.07 5.80
C HIS A 77 7.71 -4.50 5.00
N TRP A 78 8.03 -4.01 3.81
CA TRP A 78 7.05 -3.61 2.81
C TRP A 78 7.11 -4.54 1.60
N TYR A 79 5.98 -4.67 0.93
CA TYR A 79 5.78 -5.57 -0.22
C TYR A 79 5.03 -4.82 -1.30
N GLN A 80 5.54 -4.91 -2.53
CA GLN A 80 5.01 -4.23 -3.69
C GLN A 80 5.25 -5.09 -4.94
N PRO A 81 4.28 -5.20 -5.87
CA PRO A 81 4.51 -5.83 -7.16
C PRO A 81 5.59 -5.09 -7.95
N SER A 82 6.27 -5.78 -8.86
CA SER A 82 7.21 -5.15 -9.80
C SER A 82 6.52 -4.29 -10.87
N ARG A 83 5.21 -4.45 -11.04
CA ARG A 83 4.40 -3.57 -11.88
C ARG A 83 4.08 -2.29 -11.14
N HIS A 84 4.45 -1.15 -11.73
CA HIS A 84 4.28 0.19 -11.14
C HIS A 84 3.16 1.01 -11.79
N TRP A 85 2.48 0.48 -12.81
CA TRP A 85 1.31 1.15 -13.40
C TRP A 85 0.03 0.75 -12.67
N TRP A 86 -1.05 1.44 -12.97
CA TRP A 86 -2.35 1.25 -12.34
C TRP A 86 -3.30 0.41 -13.19
N PRO A 87 -3.20 -0.92 -13.15
CA PRO A 87 -4.26 -1.82 -13.58
C PRO A 87 -5.41 -1.82 -12.56
N GLU A 88 -6.35 -2.74 -12.74
CA GLU A 88 -7.43 -2.97 -11.77
C GLU A 88 -6.91 -3.75 -10.56
N TRP A 89 -6.14 -3.09 -9.71
CA TRP A 89 -5.54 -3.73 -8.57
C TRP A 89 -6.55 -4.20 -7.54
N THR A 90 -6.46 -5.47 -7.15
CA THR A 90 -7.10 -6.02 -5.95
C THR A 90 -6.01 -6.54 -5.02
N VAL A 91 -6.07 -6.10 -3.77
CA VAL A 91 -5.15 -6.56 -2.72
C VAL A 91 -5.91 -7.44 -1.75
N ARG A 92 -5.38 -8.63 -1.49
CA ARG A 92 -5.94 -9.60 -0.54
C ARG A 92 -4.94 -9.92 0.53
N ILE A 93 -5.39 -9.99 1.79
CA ILE A 93 -4.56 -10.41 2.92
C ILE A 93 -5.24 -11.59 3.59
N PHE A 94 -4.43 -12.61 3.86
CA PHE A 94 -4.86 -13.84 4.49
C PHE A 94 -4.12 -14.04 5.81
N SER A 95 -4.80 -14.62 6.79
CA SER A 95 -4.22 -15.14 8.03
C SER A 95 -4.52 -16.63 8.08
N ASN A 96 -3.49 -17.47 8.08
CA ASN A 96 -3.61 -18.92 8.06
C ASN A 96 -4.61 -19.39 6.96
N ASP A 97 -4.41 -18.93 5.71
CA ASP A 97 -5.23 -19.19 4.50
C ASP A 97 -6.68 -18.68 4.56
N ARG A 98 -7.09 -18.03 5.63
CA ARG A 98 -8.38 -17.36 5.72
C ARG A 98 -8.24 -15.92 5.22
N LEU A 99 -9.04 -15.54 4.24
CA LEU A 99 -9.14 -14.15 3.79
C LEU A 99 -9.62 -13.27 4.95
N ILE A 100 -8.82 -12.27 5.33
CA ILE A 100 -9.11 -11.31 6.40
C ILE A 100 -9.28 -9.87 5.90
N TYR A 101 -8.82 -9.60 4.68
CA TYR A 101 -8.95 -8.30 4.06
C TYR A 101 -8.92 -8.43 2.54
N GLU A 102 -9.80 -7.68 1.87
CA GLU A 102 -9.79 -7.50 0.42
C GLU A 102 -10.13 -6.04 0.11
N GLU A 103 -9.37 -5.42 -0.78
CA GLU A 103 -9.62 -4.08 -1.27
C GLU A 103 -9.33 -3.99 -2.76
N HIS A 104 -10.28 -3.42 -3.49
CA HIS A 104 -10.09 -3.02 -4.87
C HIS A 104 -9.60 -1.57 -4.89
N LEU A 105 -8.37 -1.37 -5.38
CA LEU A 105 -7.72 -0.08 -5.35
C LEU A 105 -8.16 0.77 -6.53
N THR A 106 -8.57 1.99 -6.24
CA THR A 106 -8.95 2.98 -7.25
C THR A 106 -8.26 4.30 -6.98
N LEU A 107 -8.00 5.05 -8.04
CA LEU A 107 -7.57 6.46 -7.96
C LEU A 107 -8.76 7.41 -7.97
N GLU A 108 -9.99 6.92 -8.16
CA GLU A 108 -11.20 7.71 -8.12
C GLU A 108 -11.34 8.36 -6.74
N ASP A 109 -11.64 9.65 -6.72
CA ASP A 109 -11.76 10.48 -5.52
C ASP A 109 -10.48 10.61 -4.67
N GLN A 110 -9.33 10.16 -5.17
CA GLN A 110 -8.03 10.37 -4.52
C GLN A 110 -7.31 11.60 -5.09
N GLU A 111 -6.39 12.17 -4.32
CA GLU A 111 -5.38 13.05 -4.89
C GLU A 111 -4.28 12.19 -5.53
N LEU A 112 -3.80 12.61 -6.71
CA LEU A 112 -2.78 11.89 -7.45
C LEU A 112 -1.63 12.83 -7.81
N THR A 113 -0.40 12.45 -7.52
CA THR A 113 0.80 13.10 -8.06
C THR A 113 1.39 12.25 -9.19
N ILE A 114 1.61 12.86 -10.34
CA ILE A 114 2.39 12.27 -11.43
C ILE A 114 3.77 12.89 -11.45
N GLU A 115 4.80 12.09 -11.28
CA GLU A 115 6.20 12.49 -11.46
C GLU A 115 6.69 12.11 -12.85
N MET A 116 6.97 13.12 -13.67
CA MET A 116 7.61 12.96 -14.97
C MET A 116 9.13 12.90 -14.78
N ALA A 117 9.66 11.69 -14.52
CA ALA A 117 11.05 11.49 -14.14
C ALA A 117 12.06 11.84 -15.25
N SER A 118 11.63 11.88 -16.52
CA SER A 118 12.50 12.24 -17.63
C SER A 118 12.71 13.75 -17.73
N SER A 119 13.97 14.15 -17.88
CA SER A 119 14.34 15.54 -18.25
C SER A 119 14.27 15.81 -19.76
N SER A 120 13.94 14.82 -20.57
CA SER A 120 13.81 14.94 -22.02
C SER A 120 12.59 15.80 -22.40
N LEU A 121 12.80 16.71 -23.35
CA LEU A 121 11.74 17.55 -23.91
C LEU A 121 10.69 16.69 -24.62
N GLY A 122 11.14 15.73 -25.43
CA GLY A 122 10.27 14.84 -26.20
C GLY A 122 9.35 14.01 -25.30
N ASP A 123 9.89 13.47 -24.21
CA ASP A 123 9.11 12.67 -23.24
C ASP A 123 8.05 13.54 -22.55
N THR A 124 8.43 14.76 -22.14
CA THR A 124 7.49 15.69 -21.54
C THR A 124 6.34 16.06 -22.49
N ILE A 125 6.66 16.38 -23.75
CA ILE A 125 5.64 16.71 -24.78
C ILE A 125 4.73 15.51 -25.04
N SER A 126 5.29 14.30 -25.18
CA SER A 126 4.50 13.08 -25.40
C SER A 126 3.55 12.81 -24.24
N PHE A 127 3.94 13.16 -23.02
CA PHE A 127 3.13 12.94 -21.84
C PHE A 127 2.04 14.00 -21.61
N MET A 128 2.15 15.19 -22.22
CA MET A 128 1.14 16.26 -22.07
C MET A 128 -0.28 15.79 -22.41
N GLY A 129 -0.43 15.02 -23.49
CA GLY A 129 -1.72 14.47 -23.89
C GLY A 129 -2.29 13.42 -22.91
N GLN A 130 -1.42 12.75 -22.16
CA GLN A 130 -1.81 11.71 -21.22
C GLN A 130 -2.45 12.25 -19.94
N LEU A 131 -2.12 13.49 -19.53
CA LEU A 131 -2.72 14.09 -18.32
C LEU A 131 -4.24 14.12 -18.41
N HIS A 132 -4.79 14.40 -19.58
CA HIS A 132 -6.24 14.34 -19.81
C HIS A 132 -6.79 12.93 -19.69
N ALA A 133 -6.08 11.95 -20.27
CA ALA A 133 -6.50 10.56 -20.20
C ALA A 133 -6.51 10.07 -18.75
N VAL A 134 -5.49 10.42 -17.95
CA VAL A 134 -5.43 10.09 -16.52
C VAL A 134 -6.61 10.71 -15.76
N MET A 135 -6.88 11.98 -15.95
CA MET A 135 -8.03 12.67 -15.33
C MET A 135 -9.35 12.01 -15.69
N TYR A 136 -9.53 11.65 -16.96
CA TYR A 136 -10.77 11.07 -17.44
C TYR A 136 -10.96 9.63 -16.98
N THR A 137 -9.88 8.82 -17.02
CA THR A 137 -9.93 7.39 -16.72
C THR A 137 -9.98 7.12 -15.22
N HIS A 138 -9.12 7.81 -14.46
CA HIS A 138 -8.96 7.55 -13.03
C HIS A 138 -9.75 8.51 -12.13
N LYS A 139 -10.25 9.61 -12.68
CA LYS A 139 -11.08 10.61 -11.99
C LYS A 139 -10.57 11.00 -10.60
N PRO A 140 -9.27 11.32 -10.44
CA PRO A 140 -8.78 11.81 -9.16
C PRO A 140 -9.48 13.13 -8.81
N THR A 141 -9.61 13.40 -7.52
CA THR A 141 -10.17 14.70 -7.03
C THR A 141 -9.29 15.86 -7.49
N ARG A 142 -7.96 15.62 -7.52
CA ARG A 142 -6.95 16.57 -8.00
C ARG A 142 -5.75 15.84 -8.54
N LEU A 143 -5.21 16.36 -9.63
CA LEU A 143 -3.98 15.86 -10.25
C LEU A 143 -2.85 16.86 -10.03
N TYR A 144 -1.80 16.42 -9.37
CA TYR A 144 -0.55 17.17 -9.25
C TYR A 144 0.47 16.64 -10.24
N VAL A 145 1.23 17.54 -10.85
CA VAL A 145 2.26 17.16 -11.84
C VAL A 145 3.60 17.74 -11.44
N LYS A 146 4.59 16.91 -11.27
CA LYS A 146 5.99 17.29 -11.13
C LYS A 146 6.73 17.02 -12.42
N THR A 147 7.37 18.05 -12.96
CA THR A 147 8.15 17.95 -14.20
C THR A 147 9.34 18.88 -14.18
N HIS A 148 10.42 18.50 -14.84
CA HIS A 148 11.59 19.38 -15.04
C HIS A 148 11.32 20.51 -16.05
N LYS A 149 10.16 20.50 -16.72
CA LYS A 149 9.84 21.46 -17.78
C LYS A 149 8.42 22.04 -17.61
N PRO A 150 8.10 22.62 -16.43
CA PRO A 150 6.75 23.13 -16.17
C PRO A 150 6.35 24.25 -17.14
N TRP A 151 7.32 24.97 -17.69
CA TRP A 151 7.11 26.07 -18.64
C TRP A 151 6.50 25.63 -19.99
N LEU A 152 6.45 24.32 -20.28
CA LEU A 152 5.78 23.77 -21.47
C LEU A 152 4.26 23.78 -21.35
N PHE A 153 3.74 23.90 -20.15
CA PHE A 153 2.30 23.77 -19.88
C PHE A 153 1.64 25.13 -19.71
N ASP A 154 0.44 25.30 -20.26
CA ASP A 154 -0.43 26.40 -19.89
C ASP A 154 -1.06 26.11 -18.52
N HIS A 155 -0.41 26.60 -17.48
CA HIS A 155 -0.82 26.35 -16.10
C HIS A 155 -2.25 26.79 -15.81
N ALA A 156 -2.69 27.94 -16.37
CA ALA A 156 -4.04 28.43 -16.14
C ALA A 156 -5.08 27.45 -16.71
N TRP A 157 -4.86 27.00 -17.94
CA TRP A 157 -5.75 26.07 -18.61
C TRP A 157 -5.83 24.72 -17.90
N TYR A 158 -4.69 24.22 -17.40
CA TYR A 158 -4.64 22.97 -16.65
C TYR A 158 -5.27 23.10 -15.25
N LEU A 159 -5.02 24.23 -14.56
CA LEU A 159 -5.57 24.50 -13.23
C LEU A 159 -7.10 24.52 -13.24
N GLU A 160 -7.72 25.15 -14.26
CA GLU A 160 -9.18 25.14 -14.44
C GLU A 160 -9.77 23.71 -14.55
N ARG A 161 -8.92 22.73 -14.88
CA ARG A 161 -9.28 21.30 -15.05
C ARG A 161 -8.82 20.42 -13.90
N GLY A 162 -8.43 21.02 -12.78
CA GLY A 162 -8.02 20.28 -11.60
C GLY A 162 -6.58 19.73 -11.65
N VAL A 163 -5.74 20.24 -12.58
CA VAL A 163 -4.31 19.88 -12.66
C VAL A 163 -3.47 21.03 -12.14
N GLU A 164 -2.63 20.74 -11.15
CA GLU A 164 -1.72 21.69 -10.51
C GLU A 164 -0.27 21.25 -10.72
N PHE A 165 0.61 22.18 -11.12
CA PHE A 165 2.04 21.90 -11.26
C PHE A 165 2.76 22.21 -9.97
N LEU A 166 3.45 21.21 -9.42
CA LEU A 166 4.28 21.33 -8.23
C LEU A 166 5.73 21.57 -8.62
N ASP A 167 6.42 22.38 -7.80
CA ASP A 167 7.88 22.42 -7.87
C ASP A 167 8.45 21.02 -7.53
N TRP A 168 9.60 20.69 -8.14
CA TRP A 168 10.23 19.38 -7.92
C TRP A 168 10.60 19.14 -6.46
N SER A 169 10.89 20.20 -5.72
CA SER A 169 11.22 20.17 -4.29
C SER A 169 10.01 20.02 -3.37
N GLU A 170 8.79 20.26 -3.86
CA GLU A 170 7.60 20.11 -3.05
C GLU A 170 7.33 18.63 -2.71
N PRO A 171 6.72 18.34 -1.55
CA PRO A 171 6.36 16.97 -1.21
C PRO A 171 5.29 16.42 -2.17
N THR A 172 5.34 15.12 -2.39
CA THR A 172 4.30 14.39 -3.11
C THR A 172 2.97 14.46 -2.35
N LYS A 173 1.87 14.68 -3.06
CA LYS A 173 0.51 14.75 -2.51
C LYS A 173 -0.30 13.55 -2.99
N GLY A 174 -0.95 12.83 -2.05
CA GLY A 174 -1.80 11.69 -2.36
C GLY A 174 -1.05 10.48 -2.92
N ALA A 175 -1.70 9.75 -3.84
CA ALA A 175 -1.08 8.64 -4.56
C ALA A 175 0.04 9.13 -5.47
N LEU A 176 1.04 8.31 -5.72
CA LEU A 176 2.16 8.63 -6.61
C LEU A 176 2.19 7.69 -7.81
N MET A 177 2.30 8.28 -9.00
CA MET A 177 2.55 7.58 -10.25
C MET A 177 3.80 8.18 -10.90
N THR A 178 4.84 7.39 -11.09
CA THR A 178 6.04 7.82 -11.79
C THR A 178 5.95 7.41 -13.25
N VAL A 179 6.11 8.37 -14.14
CA VAL A 179 6.10 8.13 -15.58
C VAL A 179 7.39 8.62 -16.22
N GLY A 180 7.86 7.89 -17.20
CA GLY A 180 9.08 8.23 -17.92
C GLY A 180 9.61 7.06 -18.73
N VAL A 181 10.59 7.35 -19.58
CA VAL A 181 11.35 6.32 -20.26
C VAL A 181 12.49 5.93 -19.35
N PHE A 182 12.33 4.84 -18.66
CA PHE A 182 13.42 4.23 -17.89
C PHE A 182 14.29 3.44 -18.86
N TYR A 183 15.42 4.03 -19.26
CA TYR A 183 16.46 3.29 -19.96
C TYR A 183 17.22 2.42 -18.96
N THR A 184 16.64 1.26 -18.61
CA THR A 184 17.44 0.25 -17.93
C THR A 184 18.34 -0.39 -18.97
N MET A 185 19.65 -0.33 -18.76
CA MET A 185 20.63 -1.01 -19.62
C MET A 185 20.50 -2.54 -19.54
N GLU A 186 19.74 -3.03 -18.58
CA GLU A 186 19.49 -4.43 -18.34
C GLU A 186 18.21 -4.89 -19.03
N GLU A 187 18.37 -5.78 -20.01
CA GLU A 187 17.31 -6.56 -20.65
C GLU A 187 16.21 -5.75 -21.37
N PRO A 188 16.48 -5.19 -22.57
CA PRO A 188 15.50 -4.44 -23.36
C PRO A 188 14.19 -5.17 -23.65
N TRP A 189 14.18 -6.50 -23.59
CA TRP A 189 13.01 -7.35 -23.84
C TRP A 189 12.07 -7.48 -22.65
N LYS A 190 12.52 -7.27 -21.42
CA LYS A 190 11.62 -7.16 -20.25
C LYS A 190 10.75 -5.89 -20.27
N ARG A 191 11.04 -4.96 -21.18
CA ARG A 191 10.20 -3.77 -21.40
C ARG A 191 8.80 -4.09 -21.91
N HIS A 192 8.54 -5.30 -22.39
CA HIS A 192 7.21 -5.73 -22.81
C HIS A 192 6.26 -6.08 -21.67
N GLU A 193 6.72 -6.08 -20.43
CA GLU A 193 5.86 -6.17 -19.24
C GLU A 193 5.01 -4.90 -19.03
N HIS A 194 5.37 -3.78 -19.65
CA HIS A 194 4.48 -2.62 -19.71
C HIS A 194 3.39 -2.90 -20.75
N LYS A 195 2.22 -3.30 -20.30
CA LYS A 195 1.03 -3.56 -21.12
C LYS A 195 0.64 -2.35 -21.99
N TYR A 196 1.13 -1.15 -21.63
CA TYR A 196 0.93 0.10 -22.35
C TYR A 196 2.25 0.88 -22.39
N ASP A 197 2.89 0.93 -23.54
CA ASP A 197 3.90 1.96 -23.80
C ASP A 197 3.13 3.28 -23.92
N TRP A 198 3.31 4.16 -22.95
CA TRP A 198 2.66 5.48 -22.93
C TRP A 198 2.91 6.27 -24.23
N ARG A 199 3.97 5.97 -24.99
CA ARG A 199 4.24 6.52 -26.33
C ARG A 199 3.24 6.05 -27.38
N THR A 200 2.58 4.93 -27.19
CA THR A 200 1.59 4.39 -28.10
C THR A 200 0.16 4.82 -27.79
N ILE A 201 -0.07 5.39 -26.61
CA ILE A 201 -1.39 5.86 -26.18
C ILE A 201 -1.63 7.31 -26.66
N SER A 202 -0.59 8.05 -27.07
CA SER A 202 -0.66 9.45 -27.43
C SER A 202 -1.11 9.71 -28.89
N LEU A 203 -1.52 8.71 -29.60
CA LEU A 203 -2.10 8.80 -30.96
C LEU A 203 -3.55 8.33 -30.91
#